data_81d8e6fbdead1d92318e0bd161a43f96
#
_entry.id   81d8e6fbdead1d92318e0bd161a43f96
#
_cell.length_a   1.000
_cell.length_b   1.000
_cell.length_c   1.000
_cell.angle_alpha   90.00
_cell.angle_beta   90.00
_cell.angle_gamma   90.00
#
_symmetry.space_group_name_H-M   'P 1'
#
loop_
_entity.id
_entity.type
_entity.pdbx_description
1 polymer ?
#
loop_
_entity_poly.entity_id
_entity_poly.type
_entity_poly.pdbx_seq_one_letter_code
_entity_poly.pdbx_strand_id
1 'polypeptide(L)'
;LYLVQTAEKGLAWMRLTAGGKPGHGSFVHDDNAVTRLCEAVARLGSTRLPTVLTPPMRQFLDAVSDAYGIEIDPDEPEEALARLGSISRMIGAALRNTANPTMLDAGYKANVIPGTASATVDGRFLYGQQEEFERQLAGLIGEGIQREWLVHDQAVETTFDGPLVDQMVAALKSEDDGARPVPFTMSGGTDAKSFERLGMRCFGFSPLRLPPDLDFASLFHGIDERVPVESLQFGIRVLDRFLRNA
;
A
#
# COMPACT_ATOMS: atom_id res chain seq x y z
N LEU A 1 8.48 -10.93 -15.25
CA LEU A 1 7.95 -9.57 -15.18
C LEU A 1 8.88 -8.69 -14.35
N TYR A 2 9.07 -7.42 -14.75
CA TYR A 2 9.81 -6.40 -14.02
C TYR A 2 8.87 -5.25 -13.70
N LEU A 3 8.67 -4.96 -12.42
CA LEU A 3 7.76 -3.91 -11.99
C LEU A 3 8.42 -2.54 -12.12
N VAL A 4 7.76 -1.64 -12.83
CA VAL A 4 8.11 -0.22 -12.88
C VAL A 4 7.00 0.55 -12.16
N GLN A 5 7.31 1.17 -11.06
CA GLN A 5 6.32 1.97 -10.35
C GLN A 5 5.96 3.20 -11.20
N THR A 6 4.67 3.33 -11.49
CA THR A 6 4.10 4.50 -12.19
C THR A 6 3.05 5.20 -11.34
N ALA A 7 2.64 4.58 -10.26
CA ALA A 7 1.70 5.17 -9.33
C ALA A 7 2.08 4.84 -7.88
N GLU A 8 1.65 5.68 -6.95
CA GLU A 8 1.90 5.55 -5.52
C GLU A 8 0.67 6.01 -4.74
N LYS A 9 0.30 5.21 -3.74
CA LYS A 9 -0.84 5.54 -2.89
C LYS A 9 -0.59 6.80 -2.06
N GLY A 10 -1.64 7.59 -1.87
CA GLY A 10 -1.65 8.69 -0.91
C GLY A 10 -1.53 8.20 0.52
N LEU A 11 -1.02 9.04 1.39
CA LEU A 11 -0.89 8.82 2.82
C LEU A 11 -2.05 9.49 3.57
N ALA A 12 -2.64 8.78 4.51
CA ALA A 12 -3.70 9.28 5.36
C ALA A 12 -3.55 8.67 6.77
N TRP A 13 -2.41 8.92 7.40
CA TRP A 13 -2.19 8.49 8.77
C TRP A 13 -3.00 9.33 9.71
N MET A 14 -3.72 8.70 10.59
CA MET A 14 -4.63 9.40 11.48
C MET A 14 -4.55 8.87 12.91
N ARG A 15 -4.85 9.77 13.84
CA ARG A 15 -5.19 9.42 15.21
C ARG A 15 -6.69 9.44 15.37
N LEU A 16 -7.22 8.38 15.96
CA LEU A 16 -8.59 8.28 16.40
C LEU A 16 -8.62 8.41 17.93
N THR A 17 -9.50 9.25 18.45
CA THR A 17 -9.65 9.45 19.89
C THR A 17 -11.12 9.32 20.28
N ALA A 18 -11.41 8.37 21.14
CA ALA A 18 -12.72 8.22 21.78
C ALA A 18 -12.69 8.87 23.16
N GLY A 19 -13.69 9.66 23.47
CA GLY A 19 -13.98 10.15 24.80
C GLY A 19 -15.02 9.28 25.50
N GLY A 20 -15.02 9.28 26.83
CA GLY A 20 -16.01 8.60 27.64
C GLY A 20 -15.96 9.08 29.09
N LYS A 21 -16.85 8.57 29.88
CA LYS A 21 -16.96 8.93 31.31
C LYS A 21 -16.01 8.05 32.14
N PRO A 22 -14.98 8.63 32.80
CA PRO A 22 -14.09 7.82 33.66
C PRO A 22 -14.82 7.29 34.88
N GLY A 23 -14.34 6.14 35.40
CA GLY A 23 -14.99 5.54 36.57
C GLY A 23 -14.26 4.32 37.15
N HIS A 24 -14.89 3.73 38.15
CA HIS A 24 -14.36 2.52 38.78
C HIS A 24 -14.75 1.28 37.98
N GLY A 25 -13.79 0.43 37.63
CA GLY A 25 -13.97 -0.72 36.73
C GLY A 25 -14.96 -1.80 37.20
N SER A 26 -15.36 -1.80 38.51
CA SER A 26 -16.36 -2.73 39.01
C SER A 26 -17.81 -2.23 38.89
N PHE A 27 -18.01 -1.00 38.41
CA PHE A 27 -19.36 -0.47 38.21
C PHE A 27 -19.85 -0.71 36.78
N VAL A 28 -21.17 -0.68 36.59
CA VAL A 28 -21.77 -0.70 35.27
C VAL A 28 -21.54 0.66 34.61
N HIS A 29 -21.03 0.64 33.39
CA HIS A 29 -20.74 1.84 32.61
C HIS A 29 -21.30 1.72 31.19
N ASP A 30 -22.11 2.70 30.78
CA ASP A 30 -22.73 2.80 29.48
C ASP A 30 -21.90 3.69 28.51
N ASP A 31 -20.90 4.42 29.02
CA ASP A 31 -20.07 5.37 28.27
C ASP A 31 -18.59 5.11 28.51
N ASN A 32 -18.06 4.07 27.87
CA ASN A 32 -16.68 3.62 27.99
C ASN A 32 -15.88 3.95 26.73
N ALA A 33 -14.88 4.84 26.86
CA ALA A 33 -14.02 5.26 25.76
C ALA A 33 -13.28 4.09 25.10
N VAL A 34 -12.84 3.10 25.90
CA VAL A 34 -12.11 1.93 25.39
C VAL A 34 -13.01 1.08 24.51
N THR A 35 -14.23 0.76 24.96
CA THR A 35 -15.20 -0.04 24.21
C THR A 35 -15.52 0.64 22.87
N ARG A 36 -15.87 1.94 22.91
CA ARG A 36 -16.19 2.72 21.70
C ARG A 36 -15.05 2.74 20.68
N LEU A 37 -13.81 2.94 21.15
CA LEU A 37 -12.65 2.92 20.29
C LEU A 37 -12.41 1.53 19.69
N CYS A 38 -12.47 0.48 20.53
CA CYS A 38 -12.25 -0.89 20.07
C CYS A 38 -13.26 -1.33 19.00
N GLU A 39 -14.52 -0.93 19.12
CA GLU A 39 -15.53 -1.18 18.09
C GLU A 39 -15.18 -0.54 16.73
N ALA A 40 -14.71 0.71 16.73
CA ALA A 40 -14.28 1.39 15.51
C ALA A 40 -13.02 0.75 14.92
N VAL A 41 -12.04 0.45 15.77
CA VAL A 41 -10.80 -0.24 15.36
C VAL A 41 -11.10 -1.61 14.77
N ALA A 42 -12.02 -2.36 15.38
CA ALA A 42 -12.45 -3.66 14.87
C ALA A 42 -13.15 -3.54 13.50
N ARG A 43 -14.05 -2.56 13.32
CA ARG A 43 -14.68 -2.30 12.01
C ARG A 43 -13.64 -1.96 10.95
N LEU A 44 -12.71 -1.05 11.24
CA LEU A 44 -11.63 -0.67 10.31
C LEU A 44 -10.75 -1.85 9.95
N GLY A 45 -10.30 -2.63 10.95
CA GLY A 45 -9.37 -3.74 10.73
C GLY A 45 -9.99 -4.96 10.04
N SER A 46 -11.31 -5.16 10.18
CA SER A 46 -12.03 -6.29 9.57
C SER A 46 -12.69 -5.98 8.22
N THR A 47 -12.83 -4.70 7.87
CA THR A 47 -13.47 -4.31 6.61
C THR A 47 -12.48 -4.24 5.47
N ARG A 48 -12.69 -5.07 4.46
CA ARG A 48 -11.98 -4.96 3.20
C ARG A 48 -12.67 -3.91 2.33
N LEU A 49 -11.97 -2.81 2.03
CA LEU A 49 -12.49 -1.77 1.15
C LEU A 49 -12.60 -2.28 -0.30
N PRO A 50 -13.50 -1.73 -1.12
CA PRO A 50 -13.74 -2.17 -2.49
C PRO A 50 -12.50 -2.19 -3.37
N THR A 51 -12.46 -3.11 -4.32
CA THR A 51 -11.46 -3.13 -5.39
C THR A 51 -11.66 -1.94 -6.32
N VAL A 52 -10.55 -1.30 -6.69
CA VAL A 52 -10.49 -0.21 -7.67
C VAL A 52 -9.39 -0.52 -8.66
N LEU A 53 -9.77 -0.78 -9.89
CA LEU A 53 -8.83 -1.12 -10.95
C LEU A 53 -8.32 0.14 -11.65
N THR A 54 -7.20 0.68 -11.17
CA THR A 54 -6.51 1.82 -11.78
C THR A 54 -5.84 1.44 -13.11
N PRO A 55 -5.56 2.40 -14.03
CA PRO A 55 -4.90 2.09 -15.29
C PRO A 55 -3.58 1.30 -15.17
N PRO A 56 -2.65 1.64 -14.26
CA PRO A 56 -1.44 0.82 -14.07
C PRO A 56 -1.74 -0.62 -13.65
N MET A 57 -2.71 -0.79 -12.75
CA MET A 57 -3.05 -2.12 -12.24
C MET A 57 -3.80 -2.97 -13.26
N ARG A 58 -4.58 -2.37 -14.16
CA ARG A 58 -5.18 -3.08 -15.29
C ARG A 58 -4.10 -3.66 -16.19
N GLN A 59 -3.15 -2.83 -16.63
CA GLN A 59 -2.03 -3.26 -17.46
C GLN A 59 -1.17 -4.33 -16.78
N PHE A 60 -0.97 -4.19 -15.46
CA PHE A 60 -0.26 -5.19 -14.66
C PHE A 60 -1.00 -6.54 -14.65
N LEU A 61 -2.30 -6.56 -14.40
CA LEU A 61 -3.09 -7.80 -14.36
C LEU A 61 -3.16 -8.47 -15.73
N ASP A 62 -3.29 -7.70 -16.82
CA ASP A 62 -3.23 -8.22 -18.18
C ASP A 62 -1.89 -8.91 -18.45
N ALA A 63 -0.78 -8.29 -18.03
CA ALA A 63 0.55 -8.87 -18.21
C ALA A 63 0.77 -10.13 -17.33
N VAL A 64 0.19 -10.18 -16.14
CA VAL A 64 0.21 -11.39 -15.28
C VAL A 64 -0.61 -12.50 -15.91
N SER A 65 -1.81 -12.19 -16.40
CA SER A 65 -2.68 -13.13 -17.12
C SER A 65 -1.93 -13.78 -18.28
N ASP A 66 -1.30 -12.97 -19.13
CA ASP A 66 -0.50 -13.42 -20.27
C ASP A 66 0.72 -14.28 -19.87
N ALA A 67 1.44 -13.84 -18.82
CA ALA A 67 2.68 -14.49 -18.42
C ALA A 67 2.48 -15.87 -17.77
N TYR A 68 1.38 -16.00 -17.03
CA TYR A 68 1.08 -17.23 -16.28
C TYR A 68 -0.03 -18.09 -16.92
N GLY A 69 -0.67 -17.60 -17.98
CA GLY A 69 -1.77 -18.31 -18.64
C GLY A 69 -2.99 -18.48 -17.73
N ILE A 70 -3.26 -17.52 -16.85
CA ILE A 70 -4.39 -17.53 -15.93
C ILE A 70 -5.39 -16.44 -16.33
N GLU A 71 -6.67 -16.77 -16.35
CA GLU A 71 -7.71 -15.79 -16.54
C GLU A 71 -7.94 -15.06 -15.21
N ILE A 72 -7.90 -13.72 -15.25
CA ILE A 72 -8.11 -12.85 -14.10
C ILE A 72 -9.36 -12.02 -14.36
N ASP A 73 -10.41 -12.25 -13.58
CA ASP A 73 -11.57 -11.37 -13.58
C ASP A 73 -11.17 -10.01 -12.96
N PRO A 74 -11.26 -8.91 -13.71
CA PRO A 74 -10.89 -7.60 -13.20
C PRO A 74 -11.79 -7.10 -12.06
N ASP A 75 -13.02 -7.61 -11.95
CA ASP A 75 -13.95 -7.25 -10.88
C ASP A 75 -13.72 -8.09 -9.60
N GLU A 76 -13.22 -9.32 -9.74
CA GLU A 76 -12.90 -10.24 -8.65
C GLU A 76 -11.48 -10.84 -8.78
N PRO A 77 -10.41 -10.01 -8.82
CA PRO A 77 -9.05 -10.49 -9.12
C PRO A 77 -8.45 -11.36 -8.02
N GLU A 78 -8.98 -11.31 -6.80
CA GLU A 78 -8.38 -11.96 -5.63
C GLU A 78 -8.27 -13.47 -5.75
N GLU A 79 -9.25 -14.14 -6.34
CA GLU A 79 -9.23 -15.61 -6.46
C GLU A 79 -8.07 -16.06 -7.37
N ALA A 80 -7.90 -15.39 -8.50
CA ALA A 80 -6.81 -15.67 -9.41
C ALA A 80 -5.45 -15.28 -8.78
N LEU A 81 -5.38 -14.13 -8.11
CA LEU A 81 -4.16 -13.63 -7.45
C LEU A 81 -3.73 -14.51 -6.28
N ALA A 82 -4.64 -15.19 -5.58
CA ALA A 82 -4.30 -16.12 -4.52
C ALA A 82 -3.38 -17.25 -5.01
N ARG A 83 -3.43 -17.60 -6.30
CA ARG A 83 -2.55 -18.59 -6.93
C ARG A 83 -1.10 -18.12 -7.08
N LEU A 84 -0.86 -16.81 -6.95
CA LEU A 84 0.48 -16.20 -7.03
C LEU A 84 1.23 -16.22 -5.68
N GLY A 85 0.69 -16.86 -4.65
CA GLY A 85 1.34 -16.99 -3.35
C GLY A 85 1.41 -15.66 -2.58
N SER A 86 2.52 -15.41 -1.89
CA SER A 86 2.69 -14.28 -0.97
C SER A 86 2.62 -12.90 -1.64
N ILE A 87 3.02 -12.80 -2.92
CA ILE A 87 2.93 -11.56 -3.71
C ILE A 87 1.48 -11.07 -3.85
N SER A 88 0.50 -11.97 -3.70
CA SER A 88 -0.93 -11.62 -3.74
C SER A 88 -1.32 -10.53 -2.74
N ARG A 89 -0.68 -10.49 -1.57
CA ARG A 89 -0.94 -9.45 -0.54
C ARG A 89 -0.49 -8.08 -0.99
N MET A 90 0.67 -8.00 -1.64
CA MET A 90 1.21 -6.74 -2.19
C MET A 90 0.33 -6.24 -3.33
N ILE A 91 -0.06 -7.14 -4.24
CA ILE A 91 -0.97 -6.82 -5.35
C ILE A 91 -2.34 -6.41 -4.82
N GLY A 92 -2.90 -7.14 -3.87
CA GLY A 92 -4.18 -6.82 -3.23
C GLY A 92 -4.19 -5.44 -2.56
N ALA A 93 -3.07 -5.01 -1.96
CA ALA A 93 -2.92 -3.67 -1.43
C ALA A 93 -2.88 -2.58 -2.52
N ALA A 94 -2.36 -2.89 -3.71
CA ALA A 94 -2.32 -1.98 -4.86
C ALA A 94 -3.69 -1.86 -5.59
N LEU A 95 -4.62 -2.77 -5.30
CA LEU A 95 -5.96 -2.79 -5.91
C LEU A 95 -7.05 -2.12 -5.07
N ARG A 96 -6.75 -1.59 -3.90
CA ARG A 96 -7.76 -0.98 -3.01
C ARG A 96 -7.19 0.07 -2.09
N ASN A 97 -8.06 0.90 -1.54
CA ASN A 97 -7.72 1.72 -0.38
C ASN A 97 -7.52 0.82 0.83
N THR A 98 -6.70 1.22 1.79
CA THR A 98 -6.45 0.44 3.01
C THR A 98 -6.45 1.33 4.25
N ALA A 99 -6.92 0.80 5.38
CA ALA A 99 -6.91 1.47 6.68
C ALA A 99 -6.57 0.43 7.75
N ASN A 100 -5.31 0.39 8.17
CA ASN A 100 -4.80 -0.59 9.11
C ASN A 100 -4.54 0.07 10.48
N PRO A 101 -5.21 -0.36 11.56
CA PRO A 101 -4.82 0.04 12.90
C PRO A 101 -3.42 -0.46 13.22
N THR A 102 -2.55 0.45 13.70
CA THR A 102 -1.13 0.16 13.96
C THR A 102 -0.73 0.37 15.41
N MET A 103 -1.46 1.24 16.14
CA MET A 103 -1.19 1.49 17.55
C MET A 103 -2.51 1.62 18.29
N LEU A 104 -2.52 1.21 19.57
CA LEU A 104 -3.68 1.33 20.48
C LEU A 104 -3.16 1.71 21.87
N ASP A 105 -3.75 2.73 22.47
CA ASP A 105 -3.41 3.20 23.81
C ASP A 105 -4.66 3.53 24.61
N ALA A 106 -4.77 2.98 25.84
CA ALA A 106 -5.87 3.27 26.74
C ALA A 106 -5.57 2.87 28.18
N GLY A 107 -5.95 3.74 29.12
CA GLY A 107 -5.89 3.45 30.53
C GLY A 107 -4.49 3.49 31.16
N TYR A 108 -4.44 3.48 32.47
CA TYR A 108 -3.19 3.54 33.24
C TYR A 108 -3.25 2.65 34.50
N LYS A 109 -4.43 2.11 34.82
CA LYS A 109 -4.63 1.30 36.01
C LYS A 109 -5.77 0.29 35.81
N ALA A 110 -5.55 -0.95 36.23
CA ALA A 110 -6.46 -2.07 35.97
C ALA A 110 -7.89 -1.92 36.46
N ASN A 111 -8.13 -1.15 37.55
CA ASN A 111 -9.46 -0.95 38.13
C ASN A 111 -10.07 0.42 37.81
N VAL A 112 -9.55 1.15 36.81
CA VAL A 112 -10.02 2.48 36.39
C VAL A 112 -10.41 2.47 34.93
N ILE A 113 -11.63 2.85 34.61
CA ILE A 113 -12.10 3.13 33.27
C ILE A 113 -11.57 4.51 32.89
N PRO A 114 -10.74 4.61 31.78
CA PRO A 114 -10.17 5.89 31.41
C PRO A 114 -11.20 6.79 30.72
N GLY A 115 -11.00 8.11 30.83
CA GLY A 115 -11.83 9.10 30.14
C GLY A 115 -11.55 9.21 28.65
N THR A 116 -10.41 8.68 28.18
CA THR A 116 -10.00 8.71 26.76
C THR A 116 -9.31 7.42 26.38
N ALA A 117 -9.44 7.05 25.10
CA ALA A 117 -8.68 6.01 24.46
C ALA A 117 -8.28 6.47 23.04
N SER A 118 -7.12 6.05 22.55
CA SER A 118 -6.65 6.46 21.21
C SER A 118 -6.07 5.30 20.40
N ALA A 119 -6.17 5.41 19.07
CA ALA A 119 -5.56 4.49 18.14
C ALA A 119 -4.90 5.27 17.01
N THR A 120 -3.81 4.72 16.44
CA THR A 120 -3.24 5.21 15.19
C THR A 120 -3.62 4.25 14.07
N VAL A 121 -4.01 4.81 12.93
CA VAL A 121 -4.40 4.06 11.74
C VAL A 121 -3.53 4.52 10.56
N ASP A 122 -2.87 3.58 9.90
CA ASP A 122 -2.21 3.81 8.60
C ASP A 122 -3.26 3.69 7.50
N GLY A 123 -3.75 4.84 7.04
CA GLY A 123 -4.64 4.97 5.89
C GLY A 123 -3.83 5.17 4.60
N ARG A 124 -4.24 4.49 3.53
CA ARG A 124 -3.65 4.63 2.19
C ARG A 124 -4.75 4.64 1.14
N PHE A 125 -4.72 5.59 0.21
CA PHE A 125 -5.71 5.69 -0.86
C PHE A 125 -5.06 5.71 -2.24
N LEU A 126 -5.76 5.16 -3.22
CA LEU A 126 -5.35 5.13 -4.62
C LEU A 126 -5.51 6.52 -5.26
N TYR A 127 -4.80 6.74 -6.36
CA TYR A 127 -4.94 7.97 -7.14
C TYR A 127 -6.40 8.19 -7.55
N GLY A 128 -6.90 9.41 -7.37
CA GLY A 128 -8.29 9.79 -7.62
C GLY A 128 -9.33 9.24 -6.62
N GLN A 129 -8.90 8.54 -5.54
CA GLN A 129 -9.80 7.91 -4.59
C GLN A 129 -9.84 8.58 -3.21
N GLN A 130 -9.23 9.75 -3.04
CA GLN A 130 -9.13 10.40 -1.74
C GLN A 130 -10.49 10.68 -1.10
N GLU A 131 -11.40 11.35 -1.81
CA GLU A 131 -12.72 11.73 -1.28
C GLU A 131 -13.57 10.50 -0.95
N GLU A 132 -13.53 9.47 -1.82
CA GLU A 132 -14.21 8.20 -1.59
C GLU A 132 -13.66 7.49 -0.35
N PHE A 133 -12.35 7.45 -0.21
CA PHE A 133 -11.68 6.85 0.94
C PHE A 133 -12.06 7.56 2.24
N GLU A 134 -12.06 8.89 2.26
CA GLU A 134 -12.43 9.67 3.44
C GLU A 134 -13.91 9.46 3.84
N ARG A 135 -14.80 9.30 2.85
CA ARG A 135 -16.21 8.97 3.08
C ARG A 135 -16.36 7.56 3.67
N GLN A 136 -15.65 6.57 3.12
CA GLN A 136 -15.63 5.20 3.63
C GLN A 136 -15.12 5.16 5.08
N LEU A 137 -14.03 5.88 5.37
CA LEU A 137 -13.50 5.99 6.72
C LEU A 137 -14.51 6.59 7.70
N ALA A 138 -15.20 7.65 7.31
CA ALA A 138 -16.19 8.29 8.17
C ALA A 138 -17.31 7.31 8.57
N GLY A 139 -17.78 6.47 7.63
CA GLY A 139 -18.75 5.42 7.91
C GLY A 139 -18.24 4.32 8.84
N LEU A 140 -16.97 3.94 8.72
CA LEU A 140 -16.37 2.89 9.55
C LEU A 140 -16.00 3.38 10.95
N ILE A 141 -15.52 4.60 11.07
CA ILE A 141 -15.17 5.22 12.36
C ILE A 141 -16.43 5.40 13.20
N GLY A 142 -17.52 5.89 12.61
CA GLY A 142 -18.77 6.13 13.28
C GLY A 142 -18.76 7.40 14.15
N GLU A 143 -19.85 7.60 14.89
CA GLU A 143 -20.03 8.78 15.74
C GLU A 143 -19.24 8.71 17.05
N GLY A 144 -18.98 9.87 17.65
CA GLY A 144 -18.35 9.99 18.97
C GLY A 144 -16.84 9.72 19.00
N ILE A 145 -16.20 9.59 17.83
CA ILE A 145 -14.74 9.47 17.71
C ILE A 145 -14.19 10.65 16.94
N GLN A 146 -13.21 11.33 17.51
CA GLN A 146 -12.47 12.40 16.87
C GLN A 146 -11.37 11.82 15.98
N ARG A 147 -11.23 12.35 14.76
CA ARG A 147 -10.16 12.02 13.81
C ARG A 147 -9.24 13.23 13.65
N GLU A 148 -7.95 12.99 13.81
CA GLU A 148 -6.88 13.94 13.54
C GLU A 148 -5.93 13.35 12.49
N TRP A 149 -5.61 14.10 11.45
CA TRP A 149 -4.60 13.69 10.49
C TRP A 149 -3.20 13.89 11.07
N LEU A 150 -2.40 12.83 11.14
CA LEU A 150 -0.98 12.87 11.50
C LEU A 150 -0.12 13.11 10.27
N VAL A 151 -0.46 12.47 9.16
CA VAL A 151 0.12 12.68 7.83
C VAL A 151 -1.02 12.59 6.82
N HIS A 152 -1.11 13.56 5.93
CA HIS A 152 -2.07 13.53 4.84
C HIS A 152 -1.38 14.05 3.58
N ASP A 153 -1.11 13.14 2.63
CA ASP A 153 -0.36 13.45 1.43
C ASP A 153 -0.98 12.79 0.20
N GLN A 154 -0.84 13.45 -0.95
CA GLN A 154 -1.47 13.05 -2.19
C GLN A 154 -1.02 11.66 -2.70
N ALA A 155 -1.89 10.98 -3.44
CA ALA A 155 -1.50 9.91 -4.33
C ALA A 155 -0.95 10.48 -5.63
N VAL A 156 -0.04 9.76 -6.28
CA VAL A 156 0.56 10.19 -7.55
C VAL A 156 0.42 9.10 -8.60
N GLU A 157 0.24 9.49 -9.87
CA GLU A 157 0.17 8.56 -11.00
C GLU A 157 0.75 9.23 -12.26
N THR A 158 1.53 8.49 -13.00
CA THR A 158 2.03 8.87 -14.33
C THR A 158 1.79 7.74 -15.33
N THR A 159 1.72 8.07 -16.62
CA THR A 159 1.57 7.08 -17.68
C THR A 159 2.86 6.28 -17.90
N PHE A 160 2.72 5.00 -18.30
CA PHE A 160 3.85 4.14 -18.62
C PHE A 160 4.26 4.31 -20.09
N ASP A 161 4.80 5.49 -20.43
CA ASP A 161 5.18 5.87 -21.78
C ASP A 161 6.31 6.91 -21.80
N GLY A 162 6.81 7.18 -22.98
CA GLY A 162 7.76 8.24 -23.29
C GLY A 162 9.23 7.82 -23.19
N PRO A 163 10.15 8.72 -23.57
CA PRO A 163 11.58 8.38 -23.80
C PRO A 163 12.25 7.73 -22.58
N LEU A 164 11.92 8.18 -21.36
CA LEU A 164 12.51 7.63 -20.14
C LEU A 164 12.07 6.17 -19.91
N VAL A 165 10.80 5.85 -20.17
CA VAL A 165 10.28 4.48 -20.10
C VAL A 165 10.93 3.62 -21.17
N ASP A 166 11.04 4.12 -22.40
CA ASP A 166 11.69 3.39 -23.51
C ASP A 166 13.13 3.03 -23.16
N GLN A 167 13.86 3.95 -22.51
CA GLN A 167 15.23 3.71 -22.06
C GLN A 167 15.32 2.68 -20.93
N MET A 168 14.41 2.72 -19.94
CA MET A 168 14.32 1.69 -18.90
C MET A 168 14.05 0.30 -19.49
N VAL A 169 13.12 0.23 -20.45
CA VAL A 169 12.78 -1.01 -21.18
C VAL A 169 13.98 -1.52 -21.97
N ALA A 170 14.67 -0.65 -22.71
CA ALA A 170 15.85 -1.01 -23.51
C ALA A 170 17.00 -1.50 -22.60
N ALA A 171 17.26 -0.84 -21.47
CA ALA A 171 18.27 -1.24 -20.52
C ALA A 171 17.98 -2.63 -19.91
N LEU A 172 16.73 -2.91 -19.54
CA LEU A 172 16.31 -4.22 -19.03
C LEU A 172 16.51 -5.31 -20.10
N LYS A 173 16.00 -5.08 -21.31
CA LYS A 173 16.08 -6.04 -22.41
C LYS A 173 17.51 -6.33 -22.87
N SER A 174 18.45 -5.41 -22.67
CA SER A 174 19.86 -5.63 -22.99
C SER A 174 20.56 -6.62 -22.06
N GLU A 175 20.02 -6.85 -20.86
CA GLU A 175 20.54 -7.79 -19.84
C GLU A 175 19.65 -9.04 -19.69
N ASP A 176 18.39 -8.96 -20.16
CA ASP A 176 17.43 -10.06 -20.15
C ASP A 176 16.48 -9.89 -21.35
N ASP A 177 16.74 -10.65 -22.44
CA ASP A 177 15.92 -10.60 -23.67
C ASP A 177 14.45 -10.93 -23.43
N GLY A 178 14.16 -11.74 -22.39
CA GLY A 178 12.81 -12.10 -21.96
C GLY A 178 12.14 -11.08 -21.05
N ALA A 179 12.80 -9.97 -20.73
CA ALA A 179 12.27 -8.97 -19.81
C ALA A 179 10.92 -8.40 -20.30
N ARG A 180 9.94 -8.43 -19.41
CA ARG A 180 8.62 -7.81 -19.59
C ARG A 180 8.42 -6.75 -18.51
N PRO A 181 8.81 -5.48 -18.74
CA PRO A 181 8.53 -4.38 -17.84
C PRO A 181 7.04 -4.07 -17.85
N VAL A 182 6.46 -3.87 -16.67
CA VAL A 182 5.03 -3.60 -16.49
C VAL A 182 4.82 -2.48 -15.47
N PRO A 183 3.85 -1.59 -15.69
CA PRO A 183 3.51 -0.56 -14.70
C PRO A 183 2.93 -1.19 -13.46
N PHE A 184 3.15 -0.53 -12.32
CA PHE A 184 2.69 -1.00 -11.02
C PHE A 184 2.35 0.16 -10.09
N THR A 185 1.31 -0.02 -9.27
CA THR A 185 0.98 0.91 -8.19
C THR A 185 1.65 0.46 -6.89
N MET A 186 2.56 1.28 -6.37
CA MET A 186 3.18 1.01 -5.07
C MET A 186 2.26 1.42 -3.93
N SER A 187 2.11 0.55 -2.95
CA SER A 187 1.33 0.84 -1.74
C SER A 187 2.10 1.64 -0.69
N GLY A 188 3.43 1.74 -0.83
CA GLY A 188 4.31 2.53 0.02
C GLY A 188 4.30 4.03 -0.29
N GLY A 189 5.23 4.78 0.30
CA GLY A 189 5.47 6.20 0.06
C GLY A 189 6.93 6.46 -0.30
N THR A 190 7.17 7.35 -1.27
CA THR A 190 8.50 7.78 -1.69
C THR A 190 8.56 9.30 -1.84
N ASP A 191 9.75 9.81 -2.18
CA ASP A 191 9.97 11.22 -2.50
C ASP A 191 9.27 11.66 -3.81
N ALA A 192 8.72 10.73 -4.60
CA ALA A 192 7.99 11.02 -5.83
C ALA A 192 6.88 12.06 -5.63
N LYS A 193 6.18 12.02 -4.49
CA LYS A 193 5.15 13.00 -4.14
C LYS A 193 5.68 14.45 -4.10
N SER A 194 6.90 14.63 -3.62
CA SER A 194 7.54 15.95 -3.54
C SER A 194 7.98 16.43 -4.92
N PHE A 195 8.53 15.54 -5.75
CA PHE A 195 8.98 15.89 -7.10
C PHE A 195 7.81 16.12 -8.06
N GLU A 196 6.71 15.38 -7.92
CA GLU A 196 5.52 15.58 -8.75
C GLU A 196 4.90 16.98 -8.54
N ARG A 197 4.93 17.49 -7.30
CA ARG A 197 4.51 18.89 -7.02
C ARG A 197 5.33 19.94 -7.78
N LEU A 198 6.52 19.57 -8.24
CA LEU A 198 7.37 20.38 -9.10
C LEU A 198 7.15 20.12 -10.59
N GLY A 199 6.14 19.32 -10.94
CA GLY A 199 5.81 18.94 -12.32
C GLY A 199 6.70 17.87 -12.92
N MET A 200 7.47 17.13 -12.11
CA MET A 200 8.32 16.04 -12.57
C MET A 200 7.53 14.73 -12.67
N ARG A 201 7.74 13.98 -13.76
CA ARG A 201 7.26 12.62 -13.87
C ARG A 201 8.21 11.70 -13.10
N CYS A 202 7.67 10.91 -12.18
CA CYS A 202 8.46 10.04 -11.31
C CYS A 202 8.15 8.57 -11.58
N PHE A 203 9.19 7.75 -11.60
CA PHE A 203 9.11 6.31 -11.77
C PHE A 203 9.94 5.61 -10.71
N GLY A 204 9.41 4.54 -10.13
CA GLY A 204 10.23 3.64 -9.31
C GLY A 204 10.82 2.56 -10.19
N PHE A 205 12.15 2.51 -10.28
CA PHE A 205 12.88 1.58 -11.12
C PHE A 205 13.98 0.87 -10.32
N SER A 206 13.66 -0.35 -9.85
CA SER A 206 14.58 -1.21 -9.12
C SER A 206 14.71 -2.55 -9.88
N PRO A 207 15.57 -2.61 -10.89
CA PRO A 207 15.66 -3.77 -11.79
C PRO A 207 16.42 -4.92 -11.11
N LEU A 208 15.71 -5.72 -10.32
CA LEU A 208 16.27 -6.92 -9.70
C LEU A 208 15.74 -8.18 -10.40
N ARG A 209 16.64 -9.07 -10.85
CA ARG A 209 16.29 -10.40 -11.30
C ARG A 209 16.34 -11.36 -10.12
N LEU A 210 15.17 -11.56 -9.51
CA LEU A 210 15.03 -12.38 -8.31
C LEU A 210 14.87 -13.86 -8.65
N PRO A 211 15.43 -14.78 -7.84
CA PRO A 211 15.15 -16.21 -7.97
C PRO A 211 13.66 -16.50 -7.80
N PRO A 212 13.09 -17.44 -8.58
CA PRO A 212 11.65 -17.73 -8.55
C PRO A 212 11.16 -18.35 -7.22
N ASP A 213 12.07 -18.94 -6.45
CA ASP A 213 11.83 -19.54 -5.14
C ASP A 213 12.00 -18.56 -3.97
N LEU A 214 12.46 -17.33 -4.23
CA LEU A 214 12.61 -16.29 -3.22
C LEU A 214 11.29 -15.51 -3.05
N ASP A 215 10.64 -15.69 -1.91
CA ASP A 215 9.52 -14.85 -1.49
C ASP A 215 10.00 -13.46 -1.03
N PHE A 216 10.46 -12.65 -2.00
CA PHE A 216 11.07 -11.35 -1.72
C PHE A 216 10.10 -10.37 -1.04
N ALA A 217 8.81 -10.41 -1.41
CA ALA A 217 7.80 -9.51 -0.85
C ALA A 217 7.56 -9.75 0.65
N SER A 218 7.74 -10.97 1.15
CA SER A 218 7.60 -11.29 2.57
C SER A 218 8.79 -10.83 3.42
N LEU A 219 9.91 -10.50 2.80
CA LEU A 219 11.12 -10.07 3.51
C LEU A 219 11.08 -8.60 3.95
N PHE A 220 10.24 -7.77 3.33
CA PHE A 220 10.13 -6.35 3.70
C PHE A 220 9.73 -6.18 5.16
N HIS A 221 10.58 -5.50 5.95
CA HIS A 221 10.43 -5.34 7.40
C HIS A 221 10.30 -6.66 8.17
N GLY A 222 10.70 -7.76 7.53
CA GLY A 222 10.67 -9.11 8.09
C GLY A 222 11.97 -9.52 8.75
N ILE A 223 11.96 -10.73 9.35
CA ILE A 223 13.17 -11.37 9.83
C ILE A 223 13.98 -11.85 8.62
N ASP A 224 15.32 -11.63 8.65
CA ASP A 224 16.23 -12.08 7.61
C ASP A 224 16.01 -11.37 6.24
N GLU A 225 15.66 -10.09 6.28
CA GLU A 225 15.54 -9.23 5.10
C GLU A 225 16.88 -9.21 4.34
N ARG A 226 16.83 -9.59 3.06
CA ARG A 226 18.04 -9.74 2.24
C ARG A 226 17.76 -9.60 0.74
N VAL A 227 18.80 -9.27 -0.01
CA VAL A 227 18.79 -9.25 -1.47
C VAL A 227 19.92 -10.15 -1.99
N PRO A 228 19.67 -11.07 -2.95
CA PRO A 228 20.73 -11.88 -3.56
C PRO A 228 21.78 -11.00 -4.25
N VAL A 229 23.05 -11.34 -4.06
CA VAL A 229 24.17 -10.60 -4.67
C VAL A 229 24.09 -10.57 -6.20
N GLU A 230 23.71 -11.69 -6.82
CA GLU A 230 23.52 -11.77 -8.26
C GLU A 230 22.42 -10.84 -8.78
N SER A 231 21.33 -10.69 -8.00
CA SER A 231 20.25 -9.76 -8.33
C SER A 231 20.73 -8.31 -8.26
N LEU A 232 21.56 -7.96 -7.28
CA LEU A 232 22.19 -6.63 -7.20
C LEU A 232 23.15 -6.39 -8.37
N GLN A 233 23.98 -7.37 -8.73
CA GLN A 233 24.89 -7.26 -9.87
C GLN A 233 24.15 -7.09 -11.20
N PHE A 234 23.03 -7.80 -11.38
CA PHE A 234 22.14 -7.59 -12.53
C PHE A 234 21.59 -6.16 -12.52
N GLY A 235 21.04 -5.70 -11.39
CA GLY A 235 20.50 -4.36 -11.25
C GLY A 235 21.52 -3.26 -11.54
N ILE A 236 22.76 -3.42 -11.08
CA ILE A 236 23.85 -2.48 -11.36
C ILE A 236 24.10 -2.35 -12.86
N ARG A 237 24.16 -3.47 -13.60
CA ARG A 237 24.39 -3.43 -15.05
C ARG A 237 23.24 -2.74 -15.79
N VAL A 238 22.00 -3.05 -15.41
CA VAL A 238 20.82 -2.39 -16.00
C VAL A 238 20.81 -0.89 -15.71
N LEU A 239 21.06 -0.49 -14.46
CA LEU A 239 21.10 0.92 -14.07
C LEU A 239 22.25 1.69 -14.72
N ASP A 240 23.45 1.10 -14.84
CA ASP A 240 24.57 1.73 -15.54
C ASP A 240 24.23 2.01 -17.02
N ARG A 241 23.61 1.03 -17.70
CA ARG A 241 23.16 1.23 -19.09
C ARG A 241 22.07 2.29 -19.21
N PHE A 242 21.10 2.26 -18.32
CA PHE A 242 20.03 3.25 -18.28
C PHE A 242 20.60 4.66 -18.08
N LEU A 243 21.42 4.89 -17.06
CA LEU A 243 21.98 6.20 -16.75
C LEU A 243 22.95 6.76 -17.79
N ARG A 244 23.60 5.90 -18.59
CA ARG A 244 24.47 6.36 -19.69
C ARG A 244 23.69 6.80 -20.93
N ASN A 245 22.42 6.42 -21.05
CA ASN A 245 21.59 6.70 -22.22
C ASN A 245 20.38 7.60 -21.91
N ALA A 246 20.19 7.98 -20.61
CA ALA A 246 19.11 8.84 -20.17
C ALA A 246 19.38 10.33 -20.40
#